data_7048667a6e2da1f78eb1a90d5d161f68
#
_entry.id   7048667a6e2da1f78eb1a90d5d161f68
#
_cell.length_a   1.000
_cell.length_b   1.000
_cell.length_c   1.000
_cell.angle_alpha   90.00
_cell.angle_beta   90.00
_cell.angle_gamma   90.00
#
_symmetry.space_group_name_H-M   'P 1'
#
loop_
_entity.id
_entity.type
_entity.pdbx_description
1 polymer ?
#
loop_
_entity_poly.entity_id
_entity_poly.type
_entity_poly.pdbx_seq_one_letter_code
_entity_poly.pdbx_strand_id
1 'polypeptide(L)'
;SGFIGSNLVRELLARGHRVKVLSRPGSPEGPLAGLELERVTGDISDRKLLQREMAGCDWCFHAAASYYLWLRDYTPMYAANVEGTRNVIEAAGLAGCQRIVYTSTVGCIGLTQLVQGNAVPADESEAVPETQLTNHYKRSKWHAEEVAVKLAQKGLPIIIVNPSAPIGPYDVKPTPTGQIVLDFLNHKMPAYVDTGLNWVHVRDVAIGHILAAEKGRIGERYILGHAEGNWTLRETLAVLAEIAGLPAPKIRIPYWSALVMAYVSEGIAVATGITPRVPLAGARMARDKMWYNPGKAIRELGLPQTPPRQAFADAVEWFRANRYVKR
;
A
#
# COMPACT_ATOMS: atom_id res chain seq x y z
N SER A 1 2.81 7.54 10.54
CA SER A 1 1.91 6.79 11.46
C SER A 1 1.01 5.78 10.75
N GLY A 2 1.06 5.68 9.41
CA GLY A 2 0.33 4.66 8.64
C GLY A 2 1.02 3.30 8.68
N PHE A 3 0.38 2.25 8.12
CA PHE A 3 0.84 0.87 8.17
C PHE A 3 2.29 0.68 7.67
N ILE A 4 2.59 1.06 6.41
CA ILE A 4 3.95 0.98 5.86
C ILE A 4 4.89 1.93 6.63
N GLY A 5 4.46 3.18 6.87
CA GLY A 5 5.32 4.19 7.51
C GLY A 5 5.75 3.82 8.93
N SER A 6 4.88 3.22 9.75
CA SER A 6 5.24 2.78 11.10
C SER A 6 6.22 1.61 11.12
N ASN A 7 6.11 0.68 10.17
CA ASN A 7 7.07 -0.40 10.00
C ASN A 7 8.41 0.13 9.47
N LEU A 8 8.40 1.08 8.53
CA LEU A 8 9.61 1.73 8.01
C LEU A 8 10.37 2.47 9.12
N VAL A 9 9.66 3.22 9.97
CA VAL A 9 10.27 3.90 11.13
C VAL A 9 10.97 2.91 12.05
N ARG A 10 10.34 1.76 12.36
CA ARG A 10 10.94 0.71 13.20
C ARG A 10 12.23 0.15 12.60
N GLU A 11 12.23 -0.14 11.30
CA GLU A 11 13.40 -0.66 10.61
C GLU A 11 14.54 0.37 10.50
N LEU A 12 14.21 1.67 10.33
CA LEU A 12 15.21 2.75 10.36
C LEU A 12 15.86 2.90 11.75
N LEU A 13 15.04 2.94 12.80
CA LEU A 13 15.54 3.04 14.19
C LEU A 13 16.38 1.81 14.57
N ALA A 14 15.96 0.60 14.19
CA ALA A 14 16.71 -0.63 14.44
C ALA A 14 18.08 -0.65 13.75
N ARG A 15 18.26 0.16 12.69
CA ARG A 15 19.54 0.36 11.99
C ARG A 15 20.35 1.57 12.51
N GLY A 16 19.89 2.21 13.58
CA GLY A 16 20.59 3.32 14.21
C GLY A 16 20.39 4.67 13.52
N HIS A 17 19.44 4.80 12.59
CA HIS A 17 19.13 6.09 11.97
C HIS A 17 18.36 6.99 12.95
N ARG A 18 18.63 8.29 12.92
CA ARG A 18 17.79 9.30 13.54
C ARG A 18 16.58 9.55 12.63
N VAL A 19 15.38 9.46 13.19
CA VAL A 19 14.15 9.54 12.42
C VAL A 19 13.29 10.73 12.84
N LYS A 20 12.94 11.58 11.88
CA LYS A 20 11.93 12.63 12.02
C LYS A 20 10.66 12.22 11.27
N VAL A 21 9.51 12.29 11.93
CA VAL A 21 8.22 11.89 11.37
C VAL A 21 7.26 13.05 11.34
N LEU A 22 6.77 13.40 10.15
CA LEU A 22 5.63 14.30 9.97
C LEU A 22 4.33 13.52 10.10
N SER A 23 3.45 13.94 11.00
CA SER A 23 2.12 13.38 11.21
C SER A 23 1.06 14.48 11.22
N ARG A 24 -0.11 14.22 10.64
CA ARG A 24 -1.23 15.16 10.70
C ARG A 24 -1.76 15.29 12.13
N PRO A 25 -2.34 16.45 12.51
CA PRO A 25 -3.09 16.56 13.75
C PRO A 25 -4.13 15.46 13.88
N GLY A 26 -4.26 14.84 15.05
CA GLY A 26 -5.19 13.74 15.32
C GLY A 26 -4.80 12.39 14.71
N SER A 27 -3.60 12.25 14.13
CA SER A 27 -3.09 10.94 13.72
C SER A 27 -2.91 10.02 14.93
N PRO A 28 -3.26 8.70 14.81
CA PRO A 28 -3.02 7.75 15.90
C PRO A 28 -1.54 7.70 16.27
N GLU A 29 -1.25 7.87 17.55
CA GLU A 29 0.12 7.77 18.09
C GLU A 29 0.56 6.32 18.32
N GLY A 30 -0.42 5.41 18.55
CA GLY A 30 -0.18 4.02 18.89
C GLY A 30 0.86 3.29 18.02
N PRO A 31 0.82 3.41 16.67
CA PRO A 31 1.81 2.76 15.82
C PRO A 31 3.25 3.19 16.06
N LEU A 32 3.45 4.38 16.62
CA LEU A 32 4.77 4.98 16.91
C LEU A 32 5.01 5.15 18.42
N ALA A 33 4.12 4.65 19.26
CA ALA A 33 4.27 4.76 20.72
C ALA A 33 5.54 4.03 21.19
N GLY A 34 6.24 4.63 22.15
CA GLY A 34 7.46 4.06 22.73
C GLY A 34 8.69 4.09 21.81
N LEU A 35 8.59 4.67 20.61
CA LEU A 35 9.75 4.83 19.73
C LEU A 35 10.44 6.18 19.98
N GLU A 36 11.76 6.15 20.03
CA GLU A 36 12.61 7.33 20.17
C GLU A 36 12.80 7.98 18.78
N LEU A 37 12.02 9.03 18.51
CA LEU A 37 12.03 9.75 17.24
C LEU A 37 11.59 11.21 17.40
N GLU A 38 11.98 12.06 16.47
CA GLU A 38 11.51 13.44 16.40
C GLU A 38 10.12 13.48 15.73
N ARG A 39 9.15 14.14 16.39
CA ARG A 39 7.77 14.24 15.90
C ARG A 39 7.46 15.66 15.49
N VAL A 40 6.98 15.80 14.27
CA VAL A 40 6.47 17.05 13.72
C VAL A 40 4.99 16.90 13.43
N THR A 41 4.18 17.81 13.93
CA THR A 41 2.75 17.87 13.63
C THR A 41 2.50 18.86 12.51
N GLY A 42 1.89 18.41 11.42
CA GLY A 42 1.56 19.27 10.28
C GLY A 42 0.99 18.49 9.10
N ASP A 43 0.74 19.18 8.00
CA ASP A 43 0.20 18.59 6.78
C ASP A 43 1.15 18.79 5.59
N ILE A 44 1.15 17.85 4.65
CA ILE A 44 1.99 17.91 3.43
C ILE A 44 1.58 19.02 2.46
N SER A 45 0.48 19.70 2.69
CA SER A 45 0.10 20.92 1.99
C SER A 45 0.86 22.16 2.46
N ASP A 46 1.45 22.15 3.67
CA ASP A 46 2.22 23.27 4.20
C ASP A 46 3.68 23.22 3.71
N ARG A 47 3.92 23.88 2.59
CA ARG A 47 5.25 23.95 1.95
C ARG A 47 6.32 24.58 2.84
N LYS A 48 5.95 25.60 3.66
CA LYS A 48 6.90 26.28 4.55
C LYS A 48 7.33 25.35 5.69
N LEU A 49 6.38 24.64 6.28
CA LEU A 49 6.65 23.59 7.26
C LEU A 49 7.60 22.54 6.70
N LEU A 50 7.27 21.99 5.52
CA LEU A 50 8.08 20.96 4.89
C LEU A 50 9.52 21.43 4.66
N GLN A 51 9.73 22.63 4.12
CA GLN A 51 11.07 23.18 3.88
C GLN A 51 11.88 23.34 5.17
N ARG A 52 11.24 23.83 6.23
CA ARG A 52 11.89 24.00 7.53
C ARG A 52 12.26 22.66 8.16
N GLU A 53 11.34 21.70 8.14
CA GLU A 53 11.51 20.44 8.86
C GLU A 53 12.38 19.42 8.11
N MET A 54 12.55 19.57 6.79
CA MET A 54 13.45 18.74 5.99
C MET A 54 14.91 19.20 6.02
N ALA A 55 15.18 20.40 6.54
CA ALA A 55 16.54 20.89 6.67
C ALA A 55 17.40 19.92 7.50
N GLY A 56 18.55 19.53 6.96
CA GLY A 56 19.48 18.59 7.58
C GLY A 56 19.07 17.11 7.52
N CYS A 57 18.03 16.77 6.76
CA CYS A 57 17.68 15.37 6.47
C CYS A 57 18.46 14.85 5.26
N ASP A 58 19.16 13.72 5.42
CA ASP A 58 19.90 13.08 4.32
C ASP A 58 18.94 12.37 3.35
N TRP A 59 17.89 11.72 3.87
CA TRP A 59 16.91 10.96 3.11
C TRP A 59 15.50 11.41 3.41
N CYS A 60 14.64 11.38 2.39
CA CYS A 60 13.21 11.60 2.51
C CYS A 60 12.43 10.37 2.07
N PHE A 61 11.59 9.82 2.94
CA PHE A 61 10.66 8.74 2.63
C PHE A 61 9.24 9.27 2.58
N HIS A 62 8.67 9.41 1.39
CA HIS A 62 7.30 9.87 1.22
C HIS A 62 6.32 8.69 1.14
N ALA A 63 5.84 8.25 2.31
CA ALA A 63 4.87 7.16 2.45
C ALA A 63 3.45 7.67 2.79
N ALA A 64 3.21 8.99 2.75
CA ALA A 64 1.90 9.56 3.00
C ALA A 64 1.02 9.45 1.76
N ALA A 65 -0.19 8.90 1.92
CA ALA A 65 -1.22 8.88 0.90
C ALA A 65 -2.61 8.85 1.53
N SER A 66 -3.58 9.40 0.82
CA SER A 66 -5.00 9.25 1.12
C SER A 66 -5.54 8.05 0.35
N TYR A 67 -6.06 7.03 1.07
CA TYR A 67 -6.58 5.80 0.48
C TYR A 67 -8.06 5.65 0.81
N TYR A 68 -8.92 5.83 -0.18
CA TYR A 68 -10.36 5.59 -0.08
C TYR A 68 -10.88 4.96 -1.37
N LEU A 69 -11.64 3.88 -1.24
CA LEU A 69 -12.31 3.25 -2.38
C LEU A 69 -13.65 3.95 -2.72
N TRP A 70 -14.20 4.70 -1.77
CA TRP A 70 -15.41 5.51 -1.96
C TRP A 70 -15.35 6.79 -1.14
N LEU A 71 -15.66 7.91 -1.78
CA LEU A 71 -15.86 9.23 -1.19
C LEU A 71 -16.98 9.95 -1.95
N ARG A 72 -17.68 10.86 -1.29
CA ARG A 72 -18.62 11.79 -1.97
C ARG A 72 -17.90 12.81 -2.84
N ASP A 73 -16.75 13.29 -2.35
CA ASP A 73 -15.87 14.21 -3.06
C ASP A 73 -14.44 13.67 -3.01
N TYR A 74 -13.84 13.45 -4.16
CA TYR A 74 -12.48 12.95 -4.30
C TYR A 74 -11.42 14.04 -4.35
N THR A 75 -11.82 15.33 -4.44
CA THR A 75 -10.88 16.47 -4.54
C THR A 75 -9.84 16.48 -3.44
N PRO A 76 -10.17 16.27 -2.14
CA PRO A 76 -9.16 16.22 -1.09
C PRO A 76 -8.16 15.08 -1.23
N MET A 77 -8.59 13.93 -1.81
CA MET A 77 -7.69 12.80 -2.06
C MET A 77 -6.69 13.13 -3.16
N TYR A 78 -7.13 13.75 -4.26
CA TYR A 78 -6.22 14.19 -5.32
C TYR A 78 -5.26 15.28 -4.81
N ALA A 79 -5.74 16.26 -4.06
CA ALA A 79 -4.88 17.28 -3.44
C ALA A 79 -3.80 16.65 -2.56
N ALA A 80 -4.17 15.70 -1.69
CA ALA A 80 -3.21 15.02 -0.82
C ALA A 80 -2.23 14.14 -1.61
N ASN A 81 -2.71 13.34 -2.57
CA ASN A 81 -1.88 12.38 -3.27
C ASN A 81 -1.00 13.04 -4.34
N VAL A 82 -1.50 14.03 -5.09
CA VAL A 82 -0.78 14.64 -6.22
C VAL A 82 -0.01 15.88 -5.76
N GLU A 83 -0.72 16.92 -5.26
CA GLU A 83 -0.04 18.15 -4.83
C GLU A 83 0.78 17.95 -3.56
N GLY A 84 0.30 17.12 -2.61
CA GLY A 84 1.07 16.73 -1.44
C GLY A 84 2.38 16.03 -1.82
N THR A 85 2.36 15.12 -2.80
CA THR A 85 3.58 14.46 -3.31
C THR A 85 4.54 15.46 -3.94
N ARG A 86 4.03 16.38 -4.76
CA ARG A 86 4.83 17.48 -5.34
C ARG A 86 5.52 18.30 -4.24
N ASN A 87 4.75 18.75 -3.26
CA ASN A 87 5.26 19.58 -2.16
C ASN A 87 6.38 18.88 -1.38
N VAL A 88 6.19 17.60 -1.04
CA VAL A 88 7.17 16.81 -0.29
C VAL A 88 8.45 16.63 -1.10
N ILE A 89 8.34 16.24 -2.38
CA ILE A 89 9.51 15.98 -3.24
C ILE A 89 10.29 17.28 -3.51
N GLU A 90 9.59 18.37 -3.83
CA GLU A 90 10.23 19.67 -4.06
C GLU A 90 10.92 20.18 -2.78
N ALA A 91 10.28 20.07 -1.61
CA ALA A 91 10.88 20.46 -0.34
C ALA A 91 12.12 19.60 -0.01
N ALA A 92 12.08 18.30 -0.25
CA ALA A 92 13.22 17.41 -0.06
C ALA A 92 14.39 17.77 -0.99
N GLY A 93 14.09 18.10 -2.26
CA GLY A 93 15.07 18.57 -3.21
C GLY A 93 15.73 19.89 -2.79
N LEU A 94 14.93 20.86 -2.34
CA LEU A 94 15.42 22.15 -1.83
C LEU A 94 16.25 22.01 -0.55
N ALA A 95 15.92 21.05 0.31
CA ALA A 95 16.66 20.73 1.53
C ALA A 95 17.97 19.98 1.26
N GLY A 96 18.24 19.57 0.01
CA GLY A 96 19.44 18.83 -0.36
C GLY A 96 19.44 17.37 0.05
N CYS A 97 18.25 16.76 0.22
CA CYS A 97 18.17 15.32 0.49
C CYS A 97 18.88 14.52 -0.61
N GLN A 98 19.78 13.64 -0.20
CA GLN A 98 20.59 12.83 -1.11
C GLN A 98 19.77 11.72 -1.79
N ARG A 99 18.68 11.29 -1.15
CA ARG A 99 17.75 10.26 -1.61
C ARG A 99 16.32 10.62 -1.26
N ILE A 100 15.42 10.47 -2.21
CA ILE A 100 13.97 10.67 -2.04
C ILE A 100 13.28 9.39 -2.47
N VAL A 101 12.74 8.62 -1.55
CA VAL A 101 11.98 7.40 -1.85
C VAL A 101 10.50 7.71 -1.83
N TYR A 102 9.89 7.66 -3.01
CA TYR A 102 8.44 7.86 -3.17
C TYR A 102 7.71 6.52 -3.16
N THR A 103 6.77 6.37 -2.23
CA THR A 103 5.88 5.20 -2.15
C THR A 103 4.72 5.35 -3.11
N SER A 104 4.76 4.68 -4.24
CA SER A 104 3.66 4.54 -5.17
C SER A 104 2.83 3.28 -4.86
N THR A 105 2.39 2.54 -5.85
CA THR A 105 1.62 1.30 -5.72
C THR A 105 1.75 0.48 -7.00
N VAL A 106 1.66 -0.84 -6.90
CA VAL A 106 1.52 -1.69 -8.10
C VAL A 106 0.27 -1.37 -8.92
N GLY A 107 -0.69 -0.64 -8.37
CA GLY A 107 -1.82 -0.10 -9.12
C GLY A 107 -1.44 0.86 -10.27
N CYS A 108 -0.20 1.36 -10.29
CA CYS A 108 0.38 2.18 -11.37
C CYS A 108 1.18 1.35 -12.39
N ILE A 109 1.28 0.04 -12.17
CA ILE A 109 1.91 -0.93 -13.06
C ILE A 109 0.82 -1.70 -13.79
N GLY A 110 1.14 -2.30 -14.92
CA GLY A 110 0.22 -3.09 -15.73
C GLY A 110 -0.48 -4.21 -14.94
N LEU A 111 -1.45 -4.84 -15.56
CA LEU A 111 -2.15 -5.97 -14.98
C LEU A 111 -1.52 -7.28 -15.49
N THR A 112 -1.72 -8.35 -14.72
CA THR A 112 -1.43 -9.73 -15.16
C THR A 112 -2.00 -9.99 -16.54
N GLN A 113 -1.16 -10.43 -17.47
CA GLN A 113 -1.56 -10.75 -18.83
C GLN A 113 -1.83 -12.25 -18.96
N LEU A 114 -2.72 -12.62 -19.88
CA LEU A 114 -2.90 -14.01 -20.28
C LEU A 114 -2.14 -14.26 -21.58
N VAL A 115 -1.04 -14.99 -21.50
CA VAL A 115 -0.25 -15.38 -22.66
C VAL A 115 -0.41 -16.88 -22.89
N GLN A 116 -0.99 -17.29 -23.99
CA GLN A 116 -1.28 -18.70 -24.31
C GLN A 116 -2.04 -19.43 -23.18
N GLY A 117 -2.96 -18.73 -22.50
CA GLY A 117 -3.75 -19.26 -21.38
C GLY A 117 -3.06 -19.28 -20.01
N ASN A 118 -1.78 -18.92 -19.95
CA ASN A 118 -1.03 -18.80 -18.70
C ASN A 118 -1.05 -17.35 -18.19
N ALA A 119 -1.24 -17.18 -16.89
CA ALA A 119 -1.19 -15.87 -16.26
C ALA A 119 0.29 -15.45 -16.07
N VAL A 120 0.70 -14.37 -16.76
CA VAL A 120 2.03 -13.77 -16.64
C VAL A 120 1.94 -12.57 -15.72
N PRO A 121 2.62 -12.60 -14.56
CA PRO A 121 2.66 -11.46 -13.64
C PRO A 121 3.29 -10.23 -14.29
N ALA A 122 2.70 -9.04 -14.05
CA ALA A 122 3.24 -7.78 -14.56
C ALA A 122 4.52 -7.38 -13.81
N ASP A 123 5.42 -6.67 -14.49
CA ASP A 123 6.64 -6.12 -13.90
C ASP A 123 6.78 -4.60 -14.19
N GLU A 124 7.91 -4.02 -13.78
CA GLU A 124 8.16 -2.58 -13.90
C GLU A 124 8.26 -2.06 -15.34
N SER A 125 8.38 -2.93 -16.34
CA SER A 125 8.37 -2.55 -17.77
C SER A 125 6.98 -2.20 -18.27
N GLU A 126 5.93 -2.71 -17.59
CA GLU A 126 4.55 -2.46 -17.96
C GLU A 126 4.12 -1.04 -17.59
N ALA A 127 3.47 -0.36 -18.50
CA ALA A 127 2.83 0.93 -18.26
C ALA A 127 1.32 0.78 -18.36
N VAL A 128 0.60 1.19 -17.31
CA VAL A 128 -0.86 1.24 -17.35
C VAL A 128 -1.31 2.59 -17.90
N PRO A 129 -2.06 2.62 -19.01
CA PRO A 129 -2.65 3.88 -19.48
C PRO A 129 -3.76 4.33 -18.51
N GLU A 130 -3.92 5.65 -18.36
CA GLU A 130 -4.89 6.24 -17.43
C GLU A 130 -6.32 5.71 -17.66
N THR A 131 -6.67 5.43 -18.92
CA THR A 131 -7.99 4.91 -19.32
C THR A 131 -8.33 3.54 -18.72
N GLN A 132 -7.33 2.76 -18.33
CA GLN A 132 -7.51 1.44 -17.70
C GLN A 132 -7.58 1.52 -16.15
N LEU A 133 -7.39 2.70 -15.58
CA LEU A 133 -7.45 2.87 -14.13
C LEU A 133 -8.90 2.81 -13.63
N THR A 134 -9.21 1.80 -12.85
CA THR A 134 -10.58 1.41 -12.49
C THR A 134 -11.21 2.26 -11.38
N ASN A 135 -10.43 3.08 -10.68
CA ASN A 135 -10.93 3.88 -9.56
C ASN A 135 -10.10 5.14 -9.32
N HIS A 136 -10.68 6.09 -8.56
CA HIS A 136 -10.06 7.37 -8.25
C HIS A 136 -8.76 7.24 -7.44
N TYR A 137 -8.64 6.25 -6.54
CA TYR A 137 -7.39 6.04 -5.81
C TYR A 137 -6.24 5.70 -6.77
N LYS A 138 -6.43 4.71 -7.66
CA LYS A 138 -5.40 4.36 -8.65
C LYS A 138 -5.04 5.55 -9.53
N ARG A 139 -6.04 6.33 -10.01
CA ARG A 139 -5.78 7.54 -10.80
C ARG A 139 -4.99 8.58 -10.01
N SER A 140 -5.36 8.87 -8.77
CA SER A 140 -4.63 9.84 -7.95
C SER A 140 -3.18 9.42 -7.70
N LYS A 141 -2.91 8.12 -7.50
CA LYS A 141 -1.55 7.59 -7.35
C LYS A 141 -0.77 7.61 -8.66
N TRP A 142 -1.44 7.32 -9.77
CA TRP A 142 -0.84 7.42 -11.10
C TRP A 142 -0.40 8.85 -11.42
N HIS A 143 -1.27 9.85 -11.22
CA HIS A 143 -0.89 11.26 -11.38
C HIS A 143 0.25 11.68 -10.43
N ALA A 144 0.25 11.17 -9.21
CA ALA A 144 1.32 11.44 -8.26
C ALA A 144 2.65 10.79 -8.67
N GLU A 145 2.63 9.58 -9.24
CA GLU A 145 3.82 8.93 -9.79
C GLU A 145 4.35 9.69 -11.01
N GLU A 146 3.49 10.19 -11.90
CA GLU A 146 3.87 11.08 -13.00
C GLU A 146 4.58 12.35 -12.51
N VAL A 147 4.13 12.93 -11.40
CA VAL A 147 4.82 14.07 -10.76
C VAL A 147 6.23 13.65 -10.32
N ALA A 148 6.36 12.49 -9.65
CA ALA A 148 7.66 12.00 -9.19
C ALA A 148 8.61 11.70 -10.38
N VAL A 149 8.11 11.05 -11.44
CA VAL A 149 8.89 10.78 -12.67
C VAL A 149 9.38 12.08 -13.30
N LYS A 150 8.49 13.07 -13.49
CA LYS A 150 8.87 14.36 -14.08
C LYS A 150 9.91 15.12 -13.25
N LEU A 151 9.82 15.03 -11.92
CA LEU A 151 10.81 15.66 -11.02
C LEU A 151 12.14 14.89 -11.02
N ALA A 152 12.13 13.56 -11.12
CA ALA A 152 13.36 12.77 -11.33
C ALA A 152 14.07 13.13 -12.64
N GLN A 153 13.31 13.30 -13.75
CA GLN A 153 13.85 13.75 -15.03
C GLN A 153 14.46 15.16 -14.96
N LYS A 154 14.06 15.98 -14.01
CA LYS A 154 14.66 17.29 -13.71
C LYS A 154 15.89 17.22 -12.80
N GLY A 155 16.35 16.02 -12.46
CA GLY A 155 17.56 15.78 -11.69
C GLY A 155 17.38 15.60 -10.18
N LEU A 156 16.15 15.53 -9.67
CA LEU A 156 15.95 15.19 -8.25
C LEU A 156 16.26 13.71 -8.00
N PRO A 157 16.90 13.35 -6.85
CA PRO A 157 17.37 11.99 -6.57
C PRO A 157 16.24 11.07 -6.10
N ILE A 158 15.23 10.87 -6.96
CA ILE A 158 14.00 10.14 -6.64
C ILE A 158 14.12 8.67 -7.05
N ILE A 159 13.74 7.78 -6.16
CA ILE A 159 13.53 6.36 -6.42
C ILE A 159 12.04 6.06 -6.13
N ILE A 160 11.38 5.32 -7.01
CA ILE A 160 9.97 5.00 -6.88
C ILE A 160 9.85 3.55 -6.41
N VAL A 161 9.08 3.31 -5.36
CA VAL A 161 8.75 1.95 -4.90
C VAL A 161 7.25 1.70 -5.04
N ASN A 162 6.92 0.53 -5.56
CA ASN A 162 5.55 0.10 -5.83
C ASN A 162 5.20 -1.12 -4.96
N PRO A 163 4.76 -0.92 -3.70
CA PRO A 163 4.33 -2.03 -2.86
C PRO A 163 3.15 -2.78 -3.48
N SER A 164 3.16 -4.11 -3.38
CA SER A 164 2.07 -4.98 -3.83
C SER A 164 0.94 -5.03 -2.79
N ALA A 165 0.70 -6.16 -2.15
CA ALA A 165 -0.32 -6.33 -1.12
C ALA A 165 0.35 -6.60 0.24
N PRO A 166 0.79 -5.56 0.97
CA PRO A 166 1.45 -5.77 2.25
C PRO A 166 0.47 -6.29 3.30
N ILE A 167 0.96 -7.23 4.10
CA ILE A 167 0.28 -7.82 5.25
C ILE A 167 1.28 -7.99 6.40
N GLY A 168 0.82 -7.88 7.66
CA GLY A 168 1.68 -8.01 8.84
C GLY A 168 1.22 -7.17 10.02
N PRO A 169 2.07 -6.97 11.04
CA PRO A 169 1.76 -6.25 12.27
C PRO A 169 1.69 -4.72 12.07
N TYR A 170 1.05 -4.04 13.02
CA TYR A 170 0.87 -2.58 13.09
C TYR A 170 -0.09 -1.97 12.07
N ASP A 171 -1.01 -2.74 11.50
CA ASP A 171 -2.12 -2.24 10.67
C ASP A 171 -3.26 -1.70 11.56
N VAL A 172 -2.98 -0.63 12.31
CA VAL A 172 -3.87 -0.05 13.33
C VAL A 172 -5.18 0.48 12.76
N LYS A 173 -5.12 1.07 11.56
CA LYS A 173 -6.31 1.40 10.76
C LYS A 173 -6.35 0.41 9.61
N PRO A 174 -7.06 -0.71 9.77
CA PRO A 174 -6.95 -1.82 8.85
C PRO A 174 -7.01 -1.37 7.39
N THR A 175 -5.95 -1.69 6.67
CA THR A 175 -5.89 -1.52 5.21
C THR A 175 -6.87 -2.49 4.56
N PRO A 176 -7.24 -2.34 3.29
CA PRO A 176 -8.08 -3.32 2.60
C PRO A 176 -7.53 -4.75 2.66
N THR A 177 -6.21 -4.92 2.63
CA THR A 177 -5.56 -6.23 2.80
C THR A 177 -5.68 -6.76 4.22
N GLY A 178 -5.47 -5.93 5.24
CA GLY A 178 -5.70 -6.26 6.64
C GLY A 178 -7.17 -6.51 6.95
N GLN A 179 -8.08 -5.82 6.26
CA GLN A 179 -9.53 -6.04 6.42
C GLN A 179 -9.97 -7.43 5.96
N ILE A 180 -9.34 -8.01 4.92
CA ILE A 180 -9.57 -9.41 4.51
C ILE A 180 -9.28 -10.35 5.68
N VAL A 181 -8.14 -10.17 6.35
CA VAL A 181 -7.78 -10.99 7.53
C VAL A 181 -8.79 -10.81 8.66
N LEU A 182 -9.15 -9.56 8.97
CA LEU A 182 -10.11 -9.27 10.04
C LEU A 182 -11.51 -9.81 9.75
N ASP A 183 -12.00 -9.67 8.53
CA ASP A 183 -13.31 -10.18 8.14
C ASP A 183 -13.34 -11.70 8.19
N PHE A 184 -12.24 -12.36 7.81
CA PHE A 184 -12.09 -13.80 7.98
C PHE A 184 -12.13 -14.19 9.46
N LEU A 185 -11.29 -13.58 10.32
CA LEU A 185 -11.20 -13.87 11.74
C LEU A 185 -12.51 -13.58 12.50
N ASN A 186 -13.30 -12.61 12.04
CA ASN A 186 -14.60 -12.25 12.62
C ASN A 186 -15.79 -12.96 11.94
N HIS A 187 -15.56 -14.01 11.14
CA HIS A 187 -16.59 -14.81 10.45
C HIS A 187 -17.51 -13.99 9.51
N LYS A 188 -16.97 -12.90 8.93
CA LYS A 188 -17.74 -12.02 8.03
C LYS A 188 -17.56 -12.37 6.54
N MET A 189 -16.84 -13.45 6.24
CA MET A 189 -16.57 -13.91 4.87
C MET A 189 -17.22 -15.27 4.60
N PRO A 190 -18.54 -15.34 4.38
CA PRO A 190 -19.22 -16.60 4.08
C PRO A 190 -18.90 -17.14 2.68
N ALA A 191 -18.44 -16.27 1.79
CA ALA A 191 -18.16 -16.55 0.41
C ALA A 191 -17.00 -15.69 -0.12
N TYR A 192 -16.44 -16.04 -1.28
CA TYR A 192 -15.36 -15.30 -1.92
C TYR A 192 -15.56 -15.19 -3.43
N VAL A 193 -14.92 -14.18 -4.04
CA VAL A 193 -14.81 -13.98 -5.49
C VAL A 193 -13.47 -14.55 -5.99
N ASP A 194 -13.44 -15.06 -7.23
CA ASP A 194 -12.20 -15.51 -7.85
C ASP A 194 -11.33 -14.31 -8.26
N THR A 195 -10.39 -13.96 -7.41
CA THR A 195 -9.40 -12.90 -7.59
C THR A 195 -8.05 -13.36 -7.01
N GLY A 196 -7.02 -12.56 -7.15
CA GLY A 196 -5.71 -12.86 -6.59
C GLY A 196 -4.88 -11.60 -6.36
N LEU A 197 -3.95 -11.69 -5.42
CA LEU A 197 -3.03 -10.62 -5.03
C LEU A 197 -1.60 -11.17 -4.96
N ASN A 198 -0.62 -10.28 -5.08
CA ASN A 198 0.75 -10.59 -4.69
C ASN A 198 0.97 -10.16 -3.25
N TRP A 199 1.00 -11.13 -2.33
CA TRP A 199 1.17 -10.90 -0.90
C TRP A 199 2.64 -10.73 -0.53
N VAL A 200 2.92 -9.75 0.32
CA VAL A 200 4.29 -9.46 0.80
C VAL A 200 4.24 -9.08 2.28
N HIS A 201 5.27 -9.47 3.04
CA HIS A 201 5.39 -9.05 4.43
C HIS A 201 5.64 -7.54 4.51
N VAL A 202 4.88 -6.80 5.36
CA VAL A 202 5.05 -5.35 5.51
C VAL A 202 6.46 -4.96 5.95
N ARG A 203 7.15 -5.81 6.71
CA ARG A 203 8.54 -5.61 7.10
C ARG A 203 9.47 -5.64 5.89
N ASP A 204 9.26 -6.56 4.96
CA ASP A 204 10.06 -6.63 3.72
C ASP A 204 9.82 -5.39 2.86
N VAL A 205 8.58 -4.89 2.82
CA VAL A 205 8.26 -3.61 2.18
C VAL A 205 9.01 -2.46 2.86
N ALA A 206 9.03 -2.40 4.19
CA ALA A 206 9.77 -1.38 4.94
C ALA A 206 11.28 -1.44 4.65
N ILE A 207 11.86 -2.65 4.69
CA ILE A 207 13.27 -2.88 4.34
C ILE A 207 13.52 -2.50 2.88
N GLY A 208 12.61 -2.83 1.96
CA GLY A 208 12.68 -2.47 0.55
C GLY A 208 12.77 -0.95 0.31
N HIS A 209 12.08 -0.13 1.12
CA HIS A 209 12.22 1.33 1.07
C HIS A 209 13.64 1.77 1.44
N ILE A 210 14.21 1.19 2.50
CA ILE A 210 15.57 1.53 2.95
C ILE A 210 16.59 1.10 1.88
N LEU A 211 16.47 -0.12 1.37
CA LEU A 211 17.33 -0.62 0.29
C LEU A 211 17.21 0.20 -0.99
N ALA A 212 16.01 0.73 -1.29
CA ALA A 212 15.82 1.65 -2.41
C ALA A 212 16.58 2.96 -2.20
N ALA A 213 16.62 3.51 -0.98
CA ALA A 213 17.45 4.67 -0.67
C ALA A 213 18.95 4.35 -0.79
N GLU A 214 19.41 3.19 -0.31
CA GLU A 214 20.81 2.77 -0.30
C GLU A 214 21.33 2.42 -1.70
N LYS A 215 20.58 1.66 -2.49
CA LYS A 215 21.04 0.97 -3.70
C LYS A 215 20.22 1.32 -4.95
N GLY A 216 19.02 1.90 -4.79
CA GLY A 216 18.11 2.14 -5.90
C GLY A 216 18.71 3.12 -6.91
N ARG A 217 18.46 2.86 -8.20
CA ARG A 217 18.84 3.77 -9.27
C ARG A 217 17.84 4.92 -9.34
N ILE A 218 18.35 6.15 -9.44
CA ILE A 218 17.52 7.37 -9.55
C ILE A 218 16.64 7.28 -10.80
N GLY A 219 15.36 7.63 -10.65
CA GLY A 219 14.36 7.59 -11.72
C GLY A 219 13.72 6.22 -11.93
N GLU A 220 14.23 5.16 -11.31
CA GLU A 220 13.72 3.80 -11.51
C GLU A 220 12.56 3.44 -10.56
N ARG A 221 11.74 2.49 -11.02
CA ARG A 221 10.66 1.85 -10.25
C ARG A 221 11.09 0.49 -9.75
N TYR A 222 10.61 0.11 -8.55
CA TYR A 222 10.88 -1.18 -7.94
C TYR A 222 9.61 -1.74 -7.29
N ILE A 223 9.13 -2.88 -7.76
CA ILE A 223 8.00 -3.60 -7.14
C ILE A 223 8.47 -4.21 -5.82
N LEU A 224 7.86 -3.78 -4.72
CA LEU A 224 8.08 -4.39 -3.42
C LEU A 224 7.01 -5.46 -3.19
N GLY A 225 7.29 -6.66 -3.69
CA GLY A 225 6.43 -7.83 -3.66
C GLY A 225 7.21 -9.09 -3.24
N HIS A 226 6.55 -10.24 -3.30
CA HIS A 226 7.17 -11.54 -3.02
C HIS A 226 7.10 -12.45 -4.25
N ALA A 227 8.19 -13.15 -4.57
CA ALA A 227 8.28 -14.01 -5.76
C ALA A 227 7.20 -15.12 -5.76
N GLU A 228 6.92 -15.69 -4.58
CA GLU A 228 5.89 -16.73 -4.39
C GLU A 228 4.60 -16.15 -3.78
N GLY A 229 4.40 -14.83 -3.84
CA GLY A 229 3.26 -14.13 -3.24
C GLY A 229 2.00 -14.09 -4.10
N ASN A 230 2.06 -14.56 -5.34
CA ASN A 230 0.95 -14.53 -6.30
C ASN A 230 -0.10 -15.61 -5.97
N TRP A 231 -0.92 -15.35 -4.96
CA TRP A 231 -1.97 -16.27 -4.50
C TRP A 231 -3.36 -15.83 -4.96
N THR A 232 -4.21 -16.81 -5.26
CA THR A 232 -5.66 -16.59 -5.38
C THR A 232 -6.24 -16.29 -3.99
N LEU A 233 -7.40 -15.64 -3.96
CA LEU A 233 -8.11 -15.42 -2.69
C LEU A 233 -8.49 -16.75 -2.02
N ARG A 234 -8.77 -17.79 -2.80
CA ARG A 234 -9.02 -19.16 -2.30
C ARG A 234 -7.82 -19.71 -1.52
N GLU A 235 -6.62 -19.63 -2.10
CA GLU A 235 -5.38 -20.07 -1.45
C GLU A 235 -5.09 -19.24 -0.19
N THR A 236 -5.28 -17.93 -0.27
CA THR A 236 -5.16 -17.02 0.88
C THR A 236 -6.07 -17.44 2.03
N LEU A 237 -7.35 -17.71 1.74
CA LEU A 237 -8.32 -18.11 2.76
C LEU A 237 -8.04 -19.51 3.32
N ALA A 238 -7.49 -20.43 2.52
CA ALA A 238 -7.06 -21.74 3.00
C ALA A 238 -5.90 -21.60 4.00
N VAL A 239 -4.87 -20.80 3.68
CA VAL A 239 -3.75 -20.52 4.59
C VAL A 239 -4.22 -19.82 5.87
N LEU A 240 -5.12 -18.84 5.77
CA LEU A 240 -5.70 -18.19 6.95
C LEU A 240 -6.48 -19.16 7.82
N ALA A 241 -7.23 -20.10 7.21
CA ALA A 241 -7.99 -21.12 7.93
C ALA A 241 -7.07 -22.01 8.79
N GLU A 242 -5.95 -22.45 8.20
CA GLU A 242 -4.93 -23.23 8.93
C GLU A 242 -4.30 -22.43 10.07
N ILE A 243 -3.87 -21.19 9.82
CA ILE A 243 -3.23 -20.33 10.83
C ILE A 243 -4.18 -20.01 11.98
N ALA A 244 -5.44 -19.69 11.65
CA ALA A 244 -6.42 -19.24 12.62
C ALA A 244 -7.13 -20.39 13.36
N GLY A 245 -7.07 -21.63 12.84
CA GLY A 245 -7.85 -22.77 13.32
C GLY A 245 -9.35 -22.63 13.01
N LEU A 246 -9.70 -21.97 11.90
CA LEU A 246 -11.09 -21.68 11.51
C LEU A 246 -11.41 -22.33 10.15
N PRO A 247 -12.71 -22.64 9.88
CA PRO A 247 -13.08 -23.21 8.58
C PRO A 247 -12.94 -22.20 7.45
N ALA A 248 -12.34 -22.63 6.33
CA ALA A 248 -12.28 -21.81 5.12
C ALA A 248 -13.66 -21.66 4.46
N PRO A 249 -13.99 -20.49 3.90
CA PRO A 249 -15.18 -20.29 3.09
C PRO A 249 -15.18 -21.23 1.86
N LYS A 250 -16.29 -21.94 1.65
CA LYS A 250 -16.42 -22.92 0.55
C LYS A 250 -17.16 -22.37 -0.66
N ILE A 251 -17.94 -21.31 -0.48
CA ILE A 251 -18.83 -20.77 -1.51
C ILE A 251 -18.09 -19.76 -2.37
N ARG A 252 -17.91 -20.09 -3.65
CA ARG A 252 -17.44 -19.13 -4.65
C ARG A 252 -18.65 -18.42 -5.26
N ILE A 253 -18.67 -17.09 -5.21
CA ILE A 253 -19.70 -16.28 -5.87
C ILE A 253 -19.19 -15.79 -7.24
N PRO A 254 -20.05 -15.76 -8.26
CA PRO A 254 -19.69 -15.20 -9.56
C PRO A 254 -19.39 -13.70 -9.46
N TYR A 255 -18.45 -13.20 -10.27
CA TYR A 255 -18.06 -11.80 -10.29
C TYR A 255 -19.25 -10.83 -10.50
N TRP A 256 -20.20 -11.19 -11.40
CA TRP A 256 -21.36 -10.34 -11.65
C TRP A 256 -22.24 -10.12 -10.41
N SER A 257 -22.37 -11.11 -9.53
CA SER A 257 -23.15 -10.97 -8.29
C SER A 257 -22.48 -10.01 -7.30
N ALA A 258 -21.15 -10.02 -7.23
CA ALA A 258 -20.40 -9.04 -6.44
C ALA A 258 -20.58 -7.62 -6.99
N LEU A 259 -20.64 -7.45 -8.31
CA LEU A 259 -20.94 -6.15 -8.93
C LEU A 259 -22.35 -5.67 -8.61
N VAL A 260 -23.36 -6.52 -8.68
CA VAL A 260 -24.75 -6.16 -8.32
C VAL A 260 -24.81 -5.71 -6.87
N MET A 261 -24.20 -6.47 -5.95
CA MET A 261 -24.13 -6.07 -4.53
C MET A 261 -23.42 -4.72 -4.34
N ALA A 262 -22.36 -4.47 -5.10
CA ALA A 262 -21.63 -3.22 -5.02
C ALA A 262 -22.46 -2.04 -5.53
N TYR A 263 -23.18 -2.18 -6.65
CA TYR A 263 -24.08 -1.14 -7.15
C TYR A 263 -25.20 -0.81 -6.15
N VAL A 264 -25.82 -1.82 -5.56
CA VAL A 264 -26.85 -1.62 -4.51
C VAL A 264 -26.24 -0.94 -3.30
N SER A 265 -25.06 -1.39 -2.83
CA SER A 265 -24.37 -0.81 -1.68
C SER A 265 -23.98 0.67 -1.91
N GLU A 266 -23.49 1.02 -3.10
CA GLU A 266 -23.19 2.42 -3.44
C GLU A 266 -24.46 3.26 -3.63
N GLY A 267 -25.52 2.73 -4.23
CA GLY A 267 -26.81 3.43 -4.32
C GLY A 267 -27.34 3.84 -2.95
N ILE A 268 -27.28 2.93 -1.97
CA ILE A 268 -27.64 3.22 -0.57
C ILE A 268 -26.68 4.28 0.02
N ALA A 269 -25.37 4.15 -0.22
CA ALA A 269 -24.36 5.09 0.26
C ALA A 269 -24.58 6.53 -0.28
N VAL A 270 -24.91 6.67 -1.56
CA VAL A 270 -25.24 7.97 -2.16
C VAL A 270 -26.48 8.57 -1.51
N ALA A 271 -27.53 7.79 -1.31
CA ALA A 271 -28.78 8.26 -0.72
C ALA A 271 -28.65 8.61 0.77
N THR A 272 -27.91 7.80 1.55
CA THR A 272 -27.84 7.93 3.01
C THR A 272 -26.61 8.64 3.53
N GLY A 273 -25.52 8.70 2.73
CA GLY A 273 -24.21 9.20 3.15
C GLY A 273 -23.38 8.22 3.97
N ILE A 274 -23.87 7.01 4.17
CA ILE A 274 -23.14 5.95 4.90
C ILE A 274 -22.15 5.29 3.94
N THR A 275 -20.92 5.07 4.39
CA THR A 275 -19.89 4.38 3.58
C THR A 275 -20.40 3.02 3.10
N PRO A 276 -20.27 2.68 1.80
CA PRO A 276 -20.79 1.42 1.27
C PRO A 276 -20.02 0.24 1.86
N ARG A 277 -20.76 -0.84 2.19
CA ARG A 277 -20.12 -2.07 2.68
C ARG A 277 -19.27 -2.75 1.60
N VAL A 278 -19.72 -2.68 0.37
CA VAL A 278 -19.01 -3.20 -0.80
C VAL A 278 -18.84 -2.05 -1.78
N PRO A 279 -17.69 -1.35 -1.76
CA PRO A 279 -17.42 -0.28 -2.72
C PRO A 279 -17.31 -0.85 -4.14
N LEU A 280 -17.93 -0.19 -5.12
CA LEU A 280 -17.88 -0.60 -6.53
C LEU A 280 -16.43 -0.65 -7.06
N ALA A 281 -15.60 0.28 -6.60
CA ALA A 281 -14.17 0.28 -6.90
C ALA A 281 -13.48 -1.03 -6.47
N GLY A 282 -13.77 -1.53 -5.27
CA GLY A 282 -13.28 -2.82 -4.77
C GLY A 282 -13.80 -4.01 -5.57
N ALA A 283 -15.10 -4.03 -5.86
CA ALA A 283 -15.70 -5.08 -6.68
C ALA A 283 -15.08 -5.11 -8.09
N ARG A 284 -14.85 -3.96 -8.74
CA ARG A 284 -14.19 -3.90 -10.05
C ARG A 284 -12.76 -4.40 -10.02
N MET A 285 -12.01 -4.11 -8.95
CA MET A 285 -10.65 -4.61 -8.77
C MET A 285 -10.61 -6.14 -8.65
N ALA A 286 -11.64 -6.77 -8.11
CA ALA A 286 -11.73 -8.22 -7.96
C ALA A 286 -11.93 -8.98 -9.29
N ARG A 287 -12.10 -8.29 -10.43
CA ARG A 287 -12.16 -8.89 -11.77
C ARG A 287 -10.84 -9.51 -12.17
N ASP A 288 -9.74 -8.81 -11.85
CA ASP A 288 -8.41 -9.13 -12.35
C ASP A 288 -7.55 -9.74 -11.25
N LYS A 289 -6.64 -10.63 -11.60
CA LYS A 289 -5.59 -11.08 -10.70
C LYS A 289 -4.48 -10.04 -10.70
N MET A 290 -4.20 -9.48 -9.54
CA MET A 290 -3.14 -8.50 -9.33
C MET A 290 -1.85 -9.22 -8.93
N TRP A 291 -1.27 -9.93 -9.90
CA TRP A 291 -0.03 -10.69 -9.75
C TRP A 291 1.15 -9.91 -10.32
N TYR A 292 2.24 -9.88 -9.60
CA TYR A 292 3.40 -9.07 -9.93
C TYR A 292 4.69 -9.87 -9.79
N ASN A 293 5.71 -9.46 -10.56
CA ASN A 293 7.05 -10.03 -10.52
C ASN A 293 8.01 -9.03 -9.85
N PRO A 294 8.45 -9.26 -8.60
CA PRO A 294 9.41 -8.40 -7.90
C PRO A 294 10.87 -8.69 -8.25
N GLY A 295 11.13 -9.45 -9.29
CA GLY A 295 12.47 -9.94 -9.64
C GLY A 295 13.53 -8.86 -9.76
N LYS A 296 13.15 -7.65 -10.22
CA LYS A 296 14.06 -6.50 -10.28
C LYS A 296 14.49 -6.04 -8.88
N ALA A 297 13.54 -5.84 -7.97
CA ALA A 297 13.86 -5.43 -6.61
C ALA A 297 14.68 -6.50 -5.84
N ILE A 298 14.41 -7.78 -6.09
CA ILE A 298 15.17 -8.89 -5.50
C ILE A 298 16.63 -8.85 -5.99
N ARG A 299 16.86 -8.73 -7.29
CA ARG A 299 18.22 -8.76 -7.86
C ARG A 299 19.01 -7.48 -7.56
N GLU A 300 18.42 -6.31 -7.73
CA GLU A 300 19.13 -5.04 -7.67
C GLU A 300 19.23 -4.47 -6.25
N LEU A 301 18.17 -4.65 -5.43
CA LEU A 301 18.14 -4.13 -4.07
C LEU A 301 18.51 -5.20 -3.03
N GLY A 302 18.29 -6.47 -3.32
CA GLY A 302 18.35 -7.55 -2.34
C GLY A 302 17.10 -7.58 -1.46
N LEU A 303 15.91 -7.32 -2.05
CA LEU A 303 14.63 -7.33 -1.34
C LEU A 303 14.43 -8.65 -0.59
N PRO A 304 14.26 -8.65 0.74
CA PRO A 304 14.00 -9.86 1.49
C PRO A 304 12.69 -10.52 1.08
N GLN A 305 12.62 -11.83 1.27
CA GLN A 305 11.50 -12.65 0.80
C GLN A 305 10.98 -13.50 1.99
N THR A 306 10.45 -12.84 3.02
CA THR A 306 9.76 -13.51 4.12
C THR A 306 8.52 -14.24 3.59
N PRO A 307 8.39 -15.56 3.83
CA PRO A 307 7.28 -16.32 3.28
C PRO A 307 5.92 -15.67 3.56
N PRO A 308 5.00 -15.56 2.58
CA PRO A 308 3.70 -14.91 2.77
C PRO A 308 2.87 -15.56 3.90
N ARG A 309 3.03 -16.88 4.12
CA ARG A 309 2.41 -17.56 5.26
C ARG A 309 2.83 -16.95 6.61
N GLN A 310 4.11 -16.58 6.77
CA GLN A 310 4.59 -15.92 7.98
C GLN A 310 3.97 -14.53 8.13
N ALA A 311 3.86 -13.77 7.03
CA ALA A 311 3.23 -12.46 7.05
C ALA A 311 1.77 -12.52 7.54
N PHE A 312 1.02 -13.57 7.12
CA PHE A 312 -0.34 -13.80 7.62
C PHE A 312 -0.36 -14.24 9.09
N ALA A 313 0.59 -15.09 9.52
CA ALA A 313 0.69 -15.50 10.92
C ALA A 313 0.93 -14.29 11.84
N ASP A 314 1.88 -13.44 11.49
CA ASP A 314 2.21 -12.23 12.25
C ASP A 314 1.03 -11.23 12.26
N ALA A 315 0.28 -11.12 11.17
CA ALA A 315 -0.92 -10.29 11.12
C ALA A 315 -2.04 -10.82 12.03
N VAL A 316 -2.31 -12.13 11.98
CA VAL A 316 -3.32 -12.79 12.82
C VAL A 316 -2.98 -12.64 14.30
N GLU A 317 -1.73 -12.89 14.66
CA GLU A 317 -1.24 -12.72 16.03
C GLU A 317 -1.43 -11.27 16.50
N TRP A 318 -0.98 -10.31 15.68
CA TRP A 318 -1.09 -8.90 16.01
C TRP A 318 -2.54 -8.44 16.18
N PHE A 319 -3.44 -8.81 15.27
CA PHE A 319 -4.85 -8.45 15.37
C PHE A 319 -5.53 -9.06 16.60
N ARG A 320 -5.20 -10.30 16.97
CA ARG A 320 -5.69 -10.94 18.18
C ARG A 320 -5.18 -10.25 19.45
N ALA A 321 -3.87 -10.00 19.53
CA ALA A 321 -3.23 -9.35 20.67
C ALA A 321 -3.77 -7.94 20.92
N ASN A 322 -4.12 -7.21 19.84
CA ASN A 322 -4.62 -5.84 19.92
C ASN A 322 -6.16 -5.74 19.94
N ARG A 323 -6.89 -6.86 20.17
CA ARG A 323 -8.35 -6.93 20.37
C ARG A 323 -9.19 -6.48 19.17
N TYR A 324 -8.68 -6.62 17.94
CA TYR A 324 -9.46 -6.39 16.72
C TYR A 324 -10.42 -7.54 16.41
N VAL A 325 -10.15 -8.73 16.96
CA VAL A 325 -10.96 -9.93 16.78
C VAL A 325 -11.94 -10.00 17.95
N LYS A 326 -13.24 -10.09 17.63
CA LYS A 326 -14.29 -10.28 18.64
C LYS A 326 -14.15 -11.68 19.24
N ARG A 327 -14.29 -11.80 20.56
CA ARG A 327 -14.36 -13.07 21.27
C ARG A 327 -15.69 -13.75 21.00
#